data_e11cc1a2979a9dd48451ff2b91fb48c4
#
_entry.id   e11cc1a2979a9dd48451ff2b91fb48c4
#
_cell.length_a   1.000
_cell.length_b   1.000
_cell.length_c   1.000
_cell.angle_alpha   90.00
_cell.angle_beta   90.00
_cell.angle_gamma   90.00
#
_symmetry.space_group_name_H-M   'P 1'
#
loop_
_entity.id
_entity.type
_entity.pdbx_description
1 polymer ?
#
loop_
_entity_poly.entity_id
_entity_poly.type
_entity_poly.pdbx_seq_one_letter_code
_entity_poly.pdbx_strand_id
1 'polypeptide(L)'
;MEFTDEIRRKLEEMAREYGAQAARVIDAGEVVLDRSFRDMCAANYCGVYGKCWMCPPDVGEIEDLMAQLRSYKHALVFQTVTPLEDSFDVEGMAEARKGIHHVSRKVREGWSAAMPETDALHLSVGGCGICAECAKRTGEPCRAPELAISSLEAYGVHVSRLAESAGMKYINGVNTVTYFGAVFFGK
;
A
#
# COMPACT_ATOMS: atom_id res chain seq x y z
N MET A 1 4.74 16.90 16.37
CA MET A 1 5.07 15.86 17.38
C MET A 1 6.42 15.26 17.03
N GLU A 2 7.35 15.14 17.99
CA GLU A 2 8.64 14.49 17.75
C GLU A 2 8.44 12.98 17.62
N PHE A 3 9.03 12.36 16.60
CA PHE A 3 8.93 10.93 16.36
C PHE A 3 9.91 10.16 17.25
N THR A 4 9.39 9.36 18.18
CA THR A 4 10.14 8.64 19.21
C THR A 4 10.10 7.13 18.98
N ASP A 5 11.01 6.37 19.61
CA ASP A 5 11.00 4.91 19.58
C ASP A 5 9.71 4.29 20.20
N GLU A 6 9.07 5.00 21.10
CA GLU A 6 7.77 4.59 21.65
C GLU A 6 6.67 4.67 20.59
N ILE A 7 6.60 5.79 19.84
CA ILE A 7 5.66 5.95 18.73
C ILE A 7 5.93 4.91 17.66
N ARG A 8 7.20 4.68 17.31
CA ARG A 8 7.61 3.61 16.37
C ARG A 8 7.01 2.26 16.75
N ARG A 9 7.26 1.81 17.98
CA ARG A 9 6.74 0.53 18.50
C ARG A 9 5.22 0.48 18.45
N LYS A 10 4.54 1.52 18.91
CA LYS A 10 3.08 1.62 18.89
C LYS A 10 2.50 1.46 17.48
N LEU A 11 3.10 2.10 16.46
CA LEU A 11 2.65 1.98 15.08
C LEU A 11 2.88 0.57 14.51
N GLU A 12 4.02 -0.05 14.80
CA GLU A 12 4.32 -1.41 14.39
C GLU A 12 3.38 -2.44 15.05
N GLU A 13 3.09 -2.27 16.35
CA GLU A 13 2.14 -3.09 17.09
C GLU A 13 0.72 -2.93 16.55
N MET A 14 0.26 -1.71 16.33
CA MET A 14 -1.04 -1.41 15.74
C MET A 14 -1.24 -2.14 14.40
N ALA A 15 -0.25 -2.12 13.51
CA ALA A 15 -0.37 -2.83 12.24
C ALA A 15 -0.47 -4.35 12.42
N ARG A 16 0.27 -4.92 13.39
CA ARG A 16 0.20 -6.35 13.71
C ARG A 16 -1.14 -6.73 14.34
N GLU A 17 -1.67 -5.93 15.25
CA GLU A 17 -2.99 -6.13 15.86
C GLU A 17 -4.11 -6.12 14.80
N TYR A 18 -3.95 -5.35 13.73
CA TYR A 18 -4.89 -5.32 12.62
C TYR A 18 -4.67 -6.43 11.57
N GLY A 19 -3.73 -7.36 11.81
CA GLY A 19 -3.54 -8.59 11.04
C GLY A 19 -2.31 -8.61 10.12
N ALA A 20 -1.40 -7.65 10.22
CA ALA A 20 -0.12 -7.75 9.54
C ALA A 20 0.78 -8.81 10.21
N GLN A 21 1.41 -9.70 9.44
CA GLN A 21 2.39 -10.66 9.97
C GLN A 21 3.70 -9.98 10.38
N ALA A 22 4.07 -8.90 9.71
CA ALA A 22 5.22 -8.09 10.09
C ALA A 22 4.91 -6.61 9.80
N ALA A 23 5.48 -5.75 10.65
CA ALA A 23 5.41 -4.29 10.47
C ALA A 23 6.72 -3.67 10.95
N ARG A 24 7.20 -2.64 10.24
CA ARG A 24 8.43 -1.90 10.55
C ARG A 24 8.30 -0.45 10.10
N VAL A 25 8.74 0.47 10.95
CA VAL A 25 8.95 1.87 10.53
C VAL A 25 10.40 2.04 10.09
N ILE A 26 10.55 2.58 8.88
CA ILE A 26 11.85 2.89 8.26
C ILE A 26 11.93 4.40 7.92
N ASP A 27 13.12 4.86 7.56
CA ASP A 27 13.28 6.17 6.93
C ASP A 27 12.68 6.14 5.51
N ALA A 28 11.85 7.12 5.16
CA ALA A 28 11.25 7.19 3.82
C ALA A 28 12.30 7.43 2.73
N GLY A 29 13.48 7.97 3.08
CA GLY A 29 14.62 8.11 2.18
C GLY A 29 15.21 6.78 1.71
N GLU A 30 14.98 5.67 2.44
CA GLU A 30 15.41 4.32 2.04
C GLU A 30 14.49 3.69 0.99
N VAL A 31 13.33 4.30 0.71
CA VAL A 31 12.36 3.76 -0.24
C VAL A 31 12.83 4.02 -1.68
N VAL A 32 13.11 2.93 -2.39
CA VAL A 32 13.49 3.00 -3.81
C VAL A 32 12.26 3.26 -4.67
N LEU A 33 12.31 4.32 -5.46
CA LEU A 33 11.27 4.71 -6.40
C LEU A 33 11.76 4.48 -7.84
N ASP A 34 10.90 3.88 -8.66
CA ASP A 34 11.16 3.60 -10.07
C ASP A 34 9.95 4.01 -10.93
N ARG A 35 10.15 5.01 -11.79
CA ARG A 35 9.11 5.52 -12.70
C ARG A 35 8.62 4.47 -13.71
N SER A 36 9.42 3.45 -14.01
CA SER A 36 9.08 2.40 -14.98
C SER A 36 7.85 1.58 -14.58
N PHE A 37 7.47 1.59 -13.30
CA PHE A 37 6.20 1.00 -12.85
C PHE A 37 4.97 1.64 -13.49
N ARG A 38 5.06 2.91 -13.94
CA ARG A 38 3.99 3.56 -14.71
C ARG A 38 3.79 2.86 -16.06
N ASP A 39 4.86 2.45 -16.73
CA ASP A 39 4.79 1.72 -18.00
C ASP A 39 4.21 0.33 -17.79
N MET A 40 4.56 -0.34 -16.69
CA MET A 40 3.96 -1.62 -16.28
C MET A 40 2.46 -1.48 -16.00
N CYS A 41 2.03 -0.40 -15.34
CA CYS A 41 0.61 -0.10 -15.16
C CYS A 41 -0.10 0.13 -16.50
N ALA A 42 0.54 0.86 -17.44
CA ALA A 42 -0.01 1.14 -18.77
C ALA A 42 -0.13 -0.14 -19.63
N ALA A 43 0.73 -1.13 -19.43
CA ALA A 43 0.60 -2.46 -20.06
C ALA A 43 -0.68 -3.21 -19.62
N ASN A 44 -1.31 -2.76 -18.53
CA ASN A 44 -2.64 -3.17 -18.06
C ASN A 44 -2.84 -4.68 -17.81
N TYR A 45 -1.79 -5.41 -17.41
CA TYR A 45 -1.90 -6.84 -17.07
C TYR A 45 -2.89 -7.11 -15.93
N CYS A 46 -3.05 -6.15 -15.00
CA CYS A 46 -4.02 -6.23 -13.91
C CYS A 46 -5.46 -5.90 -14.31
N GLY A 47 -5.70 -5.35 -15.52
CA GLY A 47 -7.01 -5.04 -16.08
C GLY A 47 -7.73 -3.82 -15.49
N VAL A 48 -7.07 -3.03 -14.60
CA VAL A 48 -7.69 -1.87 -13.91
C VAL A 48 -7.16 -0.50 -14.35
N TYR A 49 -6.19 -0.44 -15.26
CA TYR A 49 -5.70 0.81 -15.83
C TYR A 49 -6.83 1.61 -16.49
N GLY A 50 -6.98 2.88 -16.14
CA GLY A 50 -8.08 3.75 -16.64
C GLY A 50 -9.49 3.36 -16.16
N LYS A 51 -9.62 2.40 -15.23
CA LYS A 51 -10.90 1.89 -14.72
C LYS A 51 -11.08 2.08 -13.22
N CYS A 52 -10.13 2.70 -12.54
CA CYS A 52 -10.16 2.96 -11.11
C CYS A 52 -9.52 4.32 -10.81
N TRP A 53 -10.20 5.18 -10.05
CA TRP A 53 -9.71 6.51 -9.69
C TRP A 53 -8.37 6.48 -8.94
N MET A 54 -8.08 5.37 -8.23
CA MET A 54 -6.83 5.17 -7.47
C MET A 54 -5.73 4.49 -8.29
N CYS A 55 -5.93 4.32 -9.59
CA CYS A 55 -4.96 3.72 -10.52
C CYS A 55 -4.58 4.71 -11.62
N PRO A 56 -3.43 4.51 -12.28
CA PRO A 56 -3.08 5.28 -13.45
C PRO A 56 -4.10 5.13 -14.59
N PRO A 57 -4.28 6.17 -15.44
CA PRO A 57 -3.62 7.48 -15.35
C PRO A 57 -4.25 8.43 -14.32
N ASP A 58 -5.44 8.12 -13.81
CA ASP A 58 -6.31 9.03 -13.06
C ASP A 58 -5.79 9.39 -11.66
N VAL A 59 -4.94 8.57 -11.07
CA VAL A 59 -4.33 8.82 -9.75
C VAL A 59 -3.36 10.02 -9.77
N GLY A 60 -2.89 10.42 -10.93
CA GLY A 60 -1.97 11.54 -11.13
C GLY A 60 -0.67 11.17 -11.85
N GLU A 61 0.14 12.16 -12.16
CA GLU A 61 1.41 12.00 -12.86
C GLU A 61 2.47 11.38 -11.94
N ILE A 62 3.26 10.46 -12.49
CA ILE A 62 4.22 9.67 -11.69
C ILE A 62 5.27 10.54 -10.99
N GLU A 63 5.74 11.61 -11.63
CA GLU A 63 6.75 12.51 -11.06
C GLU A 63 6.20 13.25 -9.83
N ASP A 64 4.93 13.68 -9.89
CA ASP A 64 4.26 14.37 -8.79
C ASP A 64 4.04 13.41 -7.61
N LEU A 65 3.60 12.18 -7.90
CA LEU A 65 3.38 11.15 -6.88
C LEU A 65 4.68 10.72 -6.20
N MET A 66 5.76 10.55 -6.97
CA MET A 66 7.10 10.27 -6.42
C MET A 66 7.64 11.45 -5.61
N ALA A 67 7.42 12.69 -6.06
CA ALA A 67 7.81 13.89 -5.31
C ALA A 67 7.02 13.98 -3.99
N GLN A 68 5.74 13.66 -4.00
CA GLN A 68 4.93 13.58 -2.78
C GLN A 68 5.51 12.57 -1.79
N LEU A 69 5.90 11.36 -2.22
CA LEU A 69 6.52 10.37 -1.34
C LEU A 69 7.83 10.89 -0.73
N ARG A 70 8.67 11.53 -1.52
CA ARG A 70 9.95 12.11 -1.06
C ARG A 70 9.79 13.25 -0.05
N SER A 71 8.60 13.82 0.10
CA SER A 71 8.33 14.87 1.11
C SER A 71 8.14 14.31 2.52
N TYR A 72 7.97 13.01 2.68
CA TYR A 72 7.80 12.35 3.99
C TYR A 72 9.15 11.88 4.55
N LYS A 73 9.26 11.85 5.88
CA LYS A 73 10.46 11.41 6.62
C LYS A 73 10.42 9.93 6.98
N HIS A 74 9.23 9.37 7.23
CA HIS A 74 9.06 8.02 7.74
C HIS A 74 8.06 7.22 6.91
N ALA A 75 8.22 5.90 6.90
CA ALA A 75 7.26 4.97 6.33
C ALA A 75 7.02 3.78 7.28
N LEU A 76 5.77 3.59 7.74
CA LEU A 76 5.34 2.35 8.37
C LEU A 76 5.05 1.36 7.24
N VAL A 77 5.90 0.35 7.08
CA VAL A 77 5.76 -0.75 6.12
C VAL A 77 5.19 -1.96 6.84
N PHE A 78 4.21 -2.63 6.24
CA PHE A 78 3.63 -3.87 6.78
C PHE A 78 3.32 -4.87 5.67
N GLN A 79 3.31 -6.16 6.02
CA GLN A 79 3.02 -7.23 5.07
C GLN A 79 2.01 -8.23 5.62
N THR A 80 1.28 -8.87 4.70
CA THR A 80 0.52 -10.09 4.94
C THR A 80 1.12 -11.23 4.13
N VAL A 81 1.14 -12.43 4.71
CA VAL A 81 1.59 -13.66 4.06
C VAL A 81 0.46 -14.66 4.13
N THR A 82 -0.03 -15.11 2.99
CA THR A 82 -1.16 -16.04 2.90
C THR A 82 -0.73 -17.31 2.19
N PRO A 83 -0.95 -18.50 2.78
CA PRO A 83 -0.78 -19.78 2.10
C PRO A 83 -1.75 -19.89 0.91
N LEU A 84 -1.30 -20.54 -0.15
CA LEU A 84 -2.05 -20.86 -1.36
C LEU A 84 -2.07 -22.37 -1.57
N GLU A 85 -3.03 -22.91 -2.31
CA GLU A 85 -3.04 -24.33 -2.69
C GLU A 85 -1.83 -24.64 -3.57
N ASP A 86 -1.57 -23.77 -4.55
CA ASP A 86 -0.38 -23.82 -5.42
C ASP A 86 -0.06 -22.43 -5.99
N SER A 87 0.95 -22.34 -6.86
CA SER A 87 1.38 -21.09 -7.50
C SER A 87 0.41 -20.54 -8.56
N PHE A 88 -0.65 -21.26 -8.89
CA PHE A 88 -1.71 -20.86 -9.84
C PHE A 88 -3.05 -20.60 -9.15
N ASP A 89 -3.11 -20.65 -7.83
CA ASP A 89 -4.31 -20.38 -7.02
C ASP A 89 -4.73 -18.91 -7.11
N VAL A 90 -5.38 -18.56 -8.22
CA VAL A 90 -5.86 -17.19 -8.51
C VAL A 90 -6.93 -16.74 -7.50
N GLU A 91 -7.77 -17.66 -7.05
CA GLU A 91 -8.83 -17.38 -6.08
C GLU A 91 -8.22 -17.06 -4.69
N GLY A 92 -7.27 -17.89 -4.24
CA GLY A 92 -6.53 -17.66 -3.00
C GLY A 92 -5.75 -16.34 -3.03
N MET A 93 -5.12 -16.01 -4.16
CA MET A 93 -4.47 -14.69 -4.35
C MET A 93 -5.47 -13.53 -4.26
N ALA A 94 -6.67 -13.69 -4.80
CA ALA A 94 -7.71 -12.67 -4.73
C ALA A 94 -8.21 -12.47 -3.29
N GLU A 95 -8.40 -13.54 -2.53
CA GLU A 95 -8.76 -13.47 -1.10
C GLU A 95 -7.63 -12.86 -0.27
N ALA A 96 -6.38 -13.27 -0.48
CA ALA A 96 -5.22 -12.68 0.17
C ALA A 96 -5.12 -11.16 -0.06
N ARG A 97 -5.45 -10.69 -1.28
CA ARG A 97 -5.52 -9.27 -1.60
C ARG A 97 -6.62 -8.55 -0.81
N LYS A 98 -7.78 -9.17 -0.59
CA LYS A 98 -8.81 -8.60 0.29
C LYS A 98 -8.30 -8.49 1.74
N GLY A 99 -7.51 -9.44 2.19
CA GLY A 99 -6.86 -9.44 3.50
C GLY A 99 -5.97 -8.23 3.71
N ILE A 100 -5.00 -7.97 2.81
CA ILE A 100 -4.14 -6.77 2.93
C ILE A 100 -4.92 -5.47 2.80
N HIS A 101 -5.97 -5.41 1.97
CA HIS A 101 -6.85 -4.23 1.89
C HIS A 101 -7.59 -4.00 3.21
N HIS A 102 -8.02 -5.07 3.90
CA HIS A 102 -8.64 -4.96 5.22
C HIS A 102 -7.65 -4.37 6.23
N VAL A 103 -6.44 -4.94 6.31
CA VAL A 103 -5.36 -4.42 7.19
C VAL A 103 -5.06 -2.96 6.90
N SER A 104 -4.88 -2.59 5.63
CA SER A 104 -4.58 -1.20 5.21
C SER A 104 -5.67 -0.21 5.65
N ARG A 105 -6.95 -0.61 5.53
CA ARG A 105 -8.07 0.22 6.00
C ARG A 105 -8.10 0.33 7.52
N LYS A 106 -7.87 -0.76 8.25
CA LYS A 106 -7.79 -0.74 9.71
C LYS A 106 -6.65 0.14 10.21
N VAL A 107 -5.48 0.06 9.59
CA VAL A 107 -4.35 0.96 9.88
C VAL A 107 -4.76 2.42 9.64
N ARG A 108 -5.46 2.71 8.53
CA ARG A 108 -5.94 4.08 8.23
C ARG A 108 -6.97 4.57 9.26
N GLU A 109 -7.94 3.74 9.63
CA GLU A 109 -8.94 4.07 10.65
C GLU A 109 -8.29 4.36 12.01
N GLY A 110 -7.31 3.53 12.41
CA GLY A 110 -6.58 3.69 13.67
C GLY A 110 -5.56 4.84 13.67
N TRP A 111 -5.18 5.36 12.50
CA TRP A 111 -4.12 6.34 12.36
C TRP A 111 -4.35 7.62 13.16
N SER A 112 -5.56 8.18 13.08
CA SER A 112 -5.91 9.44 13.78
C SER A 112 -5.78 9.33 15.30
N ALA A 113 -6.01 8.15 15.86
CA ALA A 113 -5.83 7.90 17.29
C ALA A 113 -4.34 7.68 17.65
N ALA A 114 -3.57 7.05 16.75
CA ALA A 114 -2.15 6.76 16.97
C ALA A 114 -1.26 7.99 16.70
N MET A 115 -1.61 8.80 15.70
CA MET A 115 -0.85 9.95 15.20
C MET A 115 -1.78 11.14 14.93
N PRO A 116 -2.38 11.76 15.97
CA PRO A 116 -3.28 12.90 15.80
C PRO A 116 -2.59 14.04 15.06
N GLU A 117 -3.34 14.71 14.17
CA GLU A 117 -2.90 15.86 13.38
C GLU A 117 -1.69 15.63 12.47
N THR A 118 -1.28 14.36 12.27
CA THR A 118 -0.18 14.01 11.37
C THR A 118 -0.72 13.66 10.00
N ASP A 119 -0.35 14.45 8.99
CA ASP A 119 -0.62 14.13 7.59
C ASP A 119 0.07 12.83 7.20
N ALA A 120 -0.69 11.93 6.56
CA ALA A 120 -0.21 10.61 6.19
C ALA A 120 -0.79 10.17 4.84
N LEU A 121 0.06 9.55 4.03
CA LEU A 121 -0.30 8.90 2.78
C LEU A 121 -0.35 7.38 2.97
N HIS A 122 -1.54 6.81 2.82
CA HIS A 122 -1.76 5.37 2.91
C HIS A 122 -1.72 4.73 1.53
N LEU A 123 -0.87 3.72 1.36
CA LEU A 123 -0.74 2.95 0.13
C LEU A 123 -0.90 1.44 0.43
N SER A 124 -1.39 0.68 -0.56
CA SER A 124 -1.63 -0.76 -0.44
C SER A 124 -1.22 -1.48 -1.73
N VAL A 125 -2.00 -2.43 -2.21
CA VAL A 125 -1.73 -3.25 -3.40
C VAL A 125 -2.83 -3.13 -4.44
N GLY A 126 -2.48 -3.10 -5.72
CA GLY A 126 -3.42 -3.18 -6.84
C GLY A 126 -4.49 -2.09 -6.85
N GLY A 127 -5.65 -2.37 -7.41
CA GLY A 127 -6.78 -1.43 -7.42
C GLY A 127 -7.41 -1.26 -6.03
N CYS A 128 -8.10 -0.14 -5.82
CA CYS A 128 -8.67 0.28 -4.53
C CYS A 128 -9.59 -0.78 -3.85
N GLY A 129 -10.42 -1.52 -4.61
CA GLY A 129 -11.20 -2.65 -4.12
C GLY A 129 -12.32 -2.34 -3.10
N ILE A 130 -12.71 -1.06 -2.89
CA ILE A 130 -13.81 -0.69 -1.99
C ILE A 130 -15.16 -0.98 -2.63
N CYS A 131 -15.34 -0.59 -3.87
CA CYS A 131 -16.55 -0.83 -4.64
C CYS A 131 -16.42 -2.11 -5.46
N ALA A 132 -17.48 -2.89 -5.60
CA ALA A 132 -17.52 -4.03 -6.50
C ALA A 132 -17.15 -3.60 -7.94
N GLU A 133 -17.61 -2.44 -8.36
CA GLU A 133 -17.22 -1.77 -9.58
C GLU A 133 -16.96 -0.28 -9.31
N CYS A 134 -15.79 0.21 -9.74
CA CYS A 134 -15.40 1.60 -9.52
C CYS A 134 -16.25 2.54 -10.38
N ALA A 135 -16.73 3.64 -9.78
CA ALA A 135 -17.50 4.70 -10.44
C ALA A 135 -16.76 5.34 -11.64
N LYS A 136 -15.42 5.24 -11.69
CA LYS A 136 -14.61 5.65 -12.85
C LYS A 136 -15.11 5.04 -14.16
N ARG A 137 -15.61 3.79 -14.13
CA ARG A 137 -16.06 3.10 -15.35
C ARG A 137 -17.29 3.73 -15.98
N THR A 138 -18.09 4.46 -15.20
CA THR A 138 -19.26 5.23 -15.66
C THR A 138 -18.98 6.73 -15.73
N GLY A 139 -17.76 7.16 -15.44
CA GLY A 139 -17.37 8.58 -15.43
C GLY A 139 -17.89 9.35 -14.22
N GLU A 140 -18.44 8.66 -13.21
CA GLU A 140 -18.93 9.27 -11.98
C GLU A 140 -17.79 9.53 -10.98
N PRO A 141 -17.93 10.52 -10.08
CA PRO A 141 -16.98 10.75 -8.99
C PRO A 141 -16.80 9.52 -8.11
N CYS A 142 -15.65 9.44 -7.39
CA CYS A 142 -15.42 8.38 -6.42
C CYS A 142 -16.49 8.40 -5.33
N ARG A 143 -17.08 7.23 -5.02
CA ARG A 143 -18.17 7.08 -4.04
C ARG A 143 -17.68 7.05 -2.59
N ALA A 144 -16.38 6.83 -2.39
CA ALA A 144 -15.76 6.73 -1.06
C ALA A 144 -14.33 7.28 -1.08
N PRO A 145 -14.14 8.58 -1.40
CA PRO A 145 -12.81 9.15 -1.56
C PRO A 145 -12.00 9.11 -0.25
N GLU A 146 -12.68 9.22 0.89
CA GLU A 146 -12.07 9.17 2.22
C GLU A 146 -11.52 7.77 2.59
N LEU A 147 -11.99 6.71 1.93
CA LEU A 147 -11.55 5.33 2.17
C LEU A 147 -10.63 4.80 1.07
N ALA A 148 -10.58 5.51 -0.07
CA ALA A 148 -9.84 5.06 -1.25
C ALA A 148 -8.33 5.08 -1.00
N ILE A 149 -7.67 3.97 -1.37
CA ILE A 149 -6.22 3.77 -1.21
C ILE A 149 -5.63 3.34 -2.55
N SER A 150 -4.54 3.99 -2.97
CA SER A 150 -3.77 3.61 -4.16
C SER A 150 -2.76 2.52 -3.86
N SER A 151 -2.21 1.90 -4.91
CA SER A 151 -1.12 0.94 -4.74
C SER A 151 0.24 1.63 -4.58
N LEU A 152 1.17 0.91 -3.96
CA LEU A 152 2.58 1.28 -3.84
C LEU A 152 3.20 1.53 -5.24
N GLU A 153 2.95 0.63 -6.18
CA GLU A 153 3.48 0.70 -7.55
C GLU A 153 2.92 1.89 -8.34
N ALA A 154 1.67 2.30 -8.08
CA ALA A 154 1.10 3.50 -8.72
C ALA A 154 1.89 4.78 -8.37
N TYR A 155 2.55 4.78 -7.22
CA TYR A 155 3.45 5.83 -6.74
C TYR A 155 4.94 5.56 -7.06
N GLY A 156 5.24 4.54 -7.87
CA GLY A 156 6.59 4.18 -8.27
C GLY A 156 7.39 3.44 -7.20
N VAL A 157 6.78 2.95 -6.13
CA VAL A 157 7.50 2.22 -5.08
C VAL A 157 7.93 0.85 -5.58
N HIS A 158 9.23 0.56 -5.49
CA HIS A 158 9.80 -0.75 -5.79
C HIS A 158 9.61 -1.71 -4.61
N VAL A 159 8.50 -2.47 -4.60
CA VAL A 159 8.03 -3.21 -3.43
C VAL A 159 9.03 -4.26 -2.93
N SER A 160 9.78 -4.95 -3.81
CA SER A 160 10.79 -5.90 -3.33
C SER A 160 11.96 -5.20 -2.62
N ARG A 161 12.36 -4.00 -3.07
CA ARG A 161 13.37 -3.18 -2.38
C ARG A 161 12.82 -2.58 -1.08
N LEU A 162 11.54 -2.22 -1.06
CA LEU A 162 10.85 -1.80 0.16
C LEU A 162 10.87 -2.90 1.23
N ALA A 163 10.64 -4.15 0.82
CA ALA A 163 10.73 -5.30 1.72
C ALA A 163 12.15 -5.44 2.31
N GLU A 164 13.19 -5.32 1.48
CA GLU A 164 14.58 -5.36 1.92
C GLU A 164 14.90 -4.24 2.92
N SER A 165 14.53 -2.99 2.63
CA SER A 165 14.74 -1.84 3.54
C SER A 165 14.02 -2.04 4.88
N ALA A 166 12.84 -2.66 4.87
CA ALA A 166 12.09 -2.99 6.09
C ALA A 166 12.59 -4.24 6.81
N GLY A 167 13.62 -4.95 6.31
CA GLY A 167 14.10 -6.21 6.86
C GLY A 167 13.10 -7.36 6.74
N MET A 168 12.21 -7.29 5.74
CA MET A 168 11.16 -8.28 5.48
C MET A 168 11.50 -9.13 4.25
N LYS A 169 10.95 -10.33 4.17
CA LYS A 169 11.06 -11.17 2.98
C LYS A 169 9.97 -10.80 1.98
N TYR A 170 10.36 -10.57 0.72
CA TYR A 170 9.41 -10.39 -0.37
C TYR A 170 8.74 -11.71 -0.77
N ILE A 171 9.48 -12.84 -0.72
CA ILE A 171 9.00 -14.21 -0.95
C ILE A 171 9.11 -14.97 0.37
N ASN A 172 8.00 -15.49 0.89
CA ASN A 172 7.91 -16.13 2.21
C ASN A 172 7.74 -17.65 2.16
N GLY A 173 8.07 -18.28 1.06
CA GLY A 173 8.05 -19.74 0.88
C GLY A 173 7.25 -20.20 -0.32
N VAL A 174 7.31 -21.51 -0.57
CA VAL A 174 6.54 -22.16 -1.63
C VAL A 174 5.04 -22.07 -1.31
N ASN A 175 4.22 -21.86 -2.33
CA ASN A 175 2.77 -21.75 -2.21
C ASN A 175 2.32 -20.71 -1.17
N THR A 176 2.95 -19.53 -1.22
CA THR A 176 2.53 -18.36 -0.46
C THR A 176 2.45 -17.12 -1.35
N VAL A 177 1.52 -16.22 -1.05
CA VAL A 177 1.51 -14.87 -1.59
C VAL A 177 1.78 -13.86 -0.48
N THR A 178 2.65 -12.89 -0.77
CA THR A 178 2.97 -11.80 0.15
C THR A 178 2.51 -10.48 -0.44
N TYR A 179 1.71 -9.74 0.31
CA TYR A 179 1.29 -8.40 -0.05
C TYR A 179 1.81 -7.37 0.95
N PHE A 180 2.07 -6.16 0.46
CA PHE A 180 2.59 -5.05 1.24
C PHE A 180 1.63 -3.87 1.23
N GLY A 181 1.62 -3.15 2.36
CA GLY A 181 1.07 -1.82 2.48
C GLY A 181 2.06 -0.91 3.18
N ALA A 182 1.89 0.39 3.02
CA ALA A 182 2.70 1.36 3.75
C ALA A 182 1.92 2.64 4.08
N VAL A 183 2.35 3.32 5.14
CA VAL A 183 1.89 4.66 5.51
C VAL A 183 3.09 5.58 5.57
N PHE A 184 3.12 6.58 4.69
CA PHE A 184 4.16 7.60 4.67
C PHE A 184 3.72 8.80 5.50
N PHE A 185 4.58 9.32 6.37
CA PHE A 185 4.23 10.38 7.32
C PHE A 185 5.43 11.23 7.76
N GLY A 186 5.15 12.38 8.42
CA GLY A 186 6.16 13.26 8.95
C GLY A 186 6.84 14.09 7.85
N LYS A 187 6.14 15.09 7.34
CA LYS A 187 6.71 16.10 6.44
C LYS A 187 7.69 17.04 7.13
#